data_b6c4e517a94dd9a9294dcbfa3d3e0109
#
_entry.id   b6c4e517a94dd9a9294dcbfa3d3e0109
#
_cell.length_a   1.000
_cell.length_b   1.000
_cell.length_c   1.000
_cell.angle_alpha   90.00
_cell.angle_beta   90.00
_cell.angle_gamma   90.00
#
_symmetry.space_group_name_H-M   'P 1'
#
loop_
_entity.id
_entity.type
_entity.pdbx_description
1 polymer ?
#
loop_
_entity_poly.entity_id
_entity_poly.type
_entity_poly.pdbx_seq_one_letter_code
_entity_poly.pdbx_strand_id
1 'polypeptide(L)'
;MSDNNKKSIAVLGAGPAGLMAAWRLRCAGFAVTLFEQEPVVGGMCATQTFKGRDGEYRFDYGGHRFITKNPELLAFIDELMGDELLHAERKSVIRFGGRTYDYPLNLPNLLKTAPLALMAGAVKDLLLLPFAKKPTDFAKASFAEWIQSHFGRTLYRQFFEGYTGKLWGINPDKLSADWAGQRISLIDLKDVARRLLPRRNGSISVRTYARKYRYPKYGFGQIFTTLGERLVAEGVELKTGATITRLEQADGRIERVYWKQDDVEQSAAFDQVISTLPLPLTCQHLGLPCDLHYRSLRFVNMPLKTENLSDNTWQYLSDPHILATRLQEPRRRSPFMAPQGQTSVMLEIPCNPGDATWQAPLSDLRGRVTADLASLGVDTAKLGDETFEARSEYAYPLMDLGYQARRNEAIKALMPITNLIMTGRQGTFRYIFTDTAMEMGMMAADMVIDGVDRRHAILNHRNENTVIETQSVA
;
A
#
# COMPACT_ATOMS: atom_id res chain seq x y z
N MET A 1 -43.47 -0.33 14.54
CA MET A 1 -42.07 -0.44 14.13
C MET A 1 -41.57 -1.72 14.75
N SER A 2 -41.39 -2.75 13.94
CA SER A 2 -40.98 -4.09 14.39
C SER A 2 -39.60 -3.99 15.03
N ASP A 3 -39.48 -4.57 16.20
CA ASP A 3 -38.23 -4.84 16.92
C ASP A 3 -37.39 -5.81 16.04
N ASN A 4 -36.78 -5.30 15.02
CA ASN A 4 -35.84 -6.05 14.20
C ASN A 4 -34.62 -6.30 15.08
N ASN A 5 -34.53 -7.51 15.62
CA ASN A 5 -33.37 -8.04 16.34
C ASN A 5 -32.15 -7.67 15.55
N LYS A 6 -31.44 -6.59 15.97
CA LYS A 6 -30.34 -5.99 15.20
C LYS A 6 -29.27 -7.03 15.11
N LYS A 7 -29.08 -7.61 13.92
CA LYS A 7 -27.97 -8.56 13.67
C LYS A 7 -26.66 -7.97 14.18
N SER A 8 -25.90 -8.78 14.88
CA SER A 8 -24.56 -8.46 15.39
C SER A 8 -23.51 -8.80 14.35
N ILE A 9 -22.64 -7.83 14.03
CA ILE A 9 -21.64 -7.97 13.00
C ILE A 9 -20.24 -7.80 13.60
N ALA A 10 -19.38 -8.81 13.41
CA ALA A 10 -17.96 -8.67 13.67
C ALA A 10 -17.25 -8.17 12.41
N VAL A 11 -16.45 -7.11 12.54
CA VAL A 11 -15.52 -6.65 11.51
C VAL A 11 -14.10 -6.86 12.03
N LEU A 12 -13.34 -7.72 11.36
CA LEU A 12 -11.98 -8.10 11.76
C LEU A 12 -10.96 -7.29 10.97
N GLY A 13 -10.27 -6.37 11.65
CA GLY A 13 -9.31 -5.41 11.13
C GLY A 13 -9.93 -4.04 10.86
N ALA A 14 -9.35 -2.99 11.47
CA ALA A 14 -9.74 -1.59 11.31
C ALA A 14 -8.86 -0.84 10.29
N GLY A 15 -8.49 -1.49 9.21
CA GLY A 15 -7.95 -0.84 8.01
C GLY A 15 -9.05 -0.13 7.20
N PRO A 16 -8.72 0.51 6.06
CA PRO A 16 -9.68 1.26 5.25
C PRO A 16 -10.96 0.50 4.89
N ALA A 17 -10.84 -0.79 4.56
CA ALA A 17 -11.97 -1.63 4.20
C ALA A 17 -12.89 -1.91 5.40
N GLY A 18 -12.29 -2.28 6.55
CA GLY A 18 -13.06 -2.58 7.77
C GLY A 18 -13.76 -1.35 8.32
N LEU A 19 -13.10 -0.20 8.36
CA LEU A 19 -13.69 1.05 8.81
C LEU A 19 -14.87 1.47 7.93
N MET A 20 -14.75 1.37 6.60
CA MET A 20 -15.86 1.70 5.69
C MET A 20 -17.01 0.70 5.79
N ALA A 21 -16.70 -0.60 5.98
CA ALA A 21 -17.75 -1.59 6.23
C ALA A 21 -18.50 -1.29 7.52
N ALA A 22 -17.78 -1.01 8.61
CA ALA A 22 -18.37 -0.64 9.89
C ALA A 22 -19.23 0.63 9.79
N TRP A 23 -18.74 1.65 9.09
CA TRP A 23 -19.48 2.89 8.84
C TRP A 23 -20.81 2.64 8.14
N ARG A 24 -20.76 1.93 7.01
CA ARG A 24 -21.97 1.68 6.20
C ARG A 24 -23.00 0.81 6.93
N LEU A 25 -22.53 -0.20 7.66
CA LEU A 25 -23.38 -1.04 8.52
C LEU A 25 -24.02 -0.23 9.65
N ARG A 26 -23.25 0.64 10.31
CA ARG A 26 -23.76 1.47 11.40
C ARG A 26 -24.83 2.44 10.91
N CYS A 27 -24.60 3.10 9.75
CA CYS A 27 -25.61 3.94 9.10
C CYS A 27 -26.89 3.18 8.77
N ALA A 28 -26.80 1.88 8.46
CA ALA A 28 -27.96 1.00 8.23
C ALA A 28 -28.57 0.45 9.54
N GLY A 29 -28.03 0.80 10.72
CA GLY A 29 -28.60 0.49 12.03
C GLY A 29 -28.17 -0.85 12.63
N PHE A 30 -27.15 -1.52 12.08
CA PHE A 30 -26.61 -2.77 12.63
C PHE A 30 -25.78 -2.51 13.90
N ALA A 31 -25.72 -3.54 14.78
CA ALA A 31 -24.77 -3.57 15.89
C ALA A 31 -23.42 -4.08 15.38
N VAL A 32 -22.38 -3.24 15.48
CA VAL A 32 -21.06 -3.55 14.92
C VAL A 32 -20.00 -3.55 16.02
N THR A 33 -19.23 -4.64 16.10
CA THR A 33 -17.97 -4.72 16.86
C THR A 33 -16.82 -4.77 15.88
N LEU A 34 -15.92 -3.79 15.95
CA LEU A 34 -14.75 -3.66 15.10
C LEU A 34 -13.48 -3.99 15.89
N PHE A 35 -12.72 -4.97 15.44
CA PHE A 35 -11.50 -5.46 16.07
C PHE A 35 -10.25 -4.96 15.35
N GLU A 36 -9.25 -4.51 16.10
CA GLU A 36 -7.94 -4.10 15.59
C GLU A 36 -6.85 -4.55 16.56
N GLN A 37 -5.81 -5.21 16.02
CA GLN A 37 -4.68 -5.69 16.84
C GLN A 37 -3.76 -4.56 17.31
N GLU A 38 -3.64 -3.51 16.49
CA GLU A 38 -2.79 -2.37 16.81
C GLU A 38 -3.54 -1.38 17.73
N PRO A 39 -2.82 -0.53 18.47
CA PRO A 39 -3.45 0.51 19.28
C PRO A 39 -4.08 1.64 18.45
N VAL A 40 -3.76 1.71 17.14
CA VAL A 40 -4.19 2.75 16.21
C VAL A 40 -4.86 2.12 15.00
N VAL A 41 -6.02 2.65 14.62
CA VAL A 41 -6.73 2.22 13.41
C VAL A 41 -6.07 2.72 12.12
N GLY A 42 -6.45 2.15 10.97
CA GLY A 42 -5.96 2.54 9.65
C GLY A 42 -5.10 1.45 8.98
N GLY A 43 -4.64 0.43 9.71
CA GLY A 43 -3.81 -0.65 9.18
C GLY A 43 -2.58 -0.08 8.43
N MET A 44 -2.33 -0.55 7.20
CA MET A 44 -1.23 -0.02 6.37
C MET A 44 -1.40 1.45 5.93
N CYS A 45 -2.55 2.06 6.19
CA CYS A 45 -2.80 3.48 5.94
C CYS A 45 -2.71 4.34 7.21
N ALA A 46 -2.32 3.76 8.35
CA ALA A 46 -2.12 4.49 9.60
C ALA A 46 -0.93 5.44 9.53
N THR A 47 -0.92 6.44 10.40
CA THR A 47 0.23 7.31 10.68
C THR A 47 0.67 7.08 12.12
N GLN A 48 1.94 6.75 12.29
CA GLN A 48 2.57 6.62 13.61
C GLN A 48 3.07 7.98 14.09
N THR A 49 2.78 8.32 15.34
CA THR A 49 3.27 9.55 15.98
C THR A 49 4.27 9.18 17.06
N PHE A 50 5.45 9.75 16.98
CA PHE A 50 6.53 9.55 17.94
C PHE A 50 6.88 10.87 18.62
N LYS A 51 7.03 10.84 19.94
CA LYS A 51 7.53 11.97 20.73
C LYS A 51 9.05 11.93 20.73
N GLY A 52 9.66 12.87 20.04
CA GLY A 52 11.10 13.12 20.09
C GLY A 52 11.42 14.28 21.04
N ARG A 53 12.72 14.59 21.22
CA ARG A 53 13.21 15.68 22.08
C ARG A 53 12.70 17.06 21.66
N ASP A 54 12.60 17.26 20.34
CA ASP A 54 12.26 18.57 19.77
C ASP A 54 10.77 18.69 19.42
N GLY A 55 9.96 17.65 19.68
CA GLY A 55 8.54 17.61 19.41
C GLY A 55 8.07 16.31 18.78
N GLU A 56 6.92 16.35 18.11
CA GLU A 56 6.30 15.17 17.52
C GLU A 56 6.71 14.99 16.07
N TYR A 57 7.07 13.77 15.72
CA TYR A 57 7.36 13.30 14.37
C TYR A 57 6.30 12.30 13.95
N ARG A 58 5.80 12.44 12.73
CA ARG A 58 4.74 11.59 12.18
C ARG A 58 5.22 10.87 10.92
N PHE A 59 4.92 9.58 10.84
CA PHE A 59 5.33 8.72 9.74
C PHE A 59 4.19 7.82 9.29
N ASP A 60 3.86 7.87 8.00
CA ASP A 60 2.96 6.90 7.39
C ASP A 60 3.68 5.57 7.15
N TYR A 61 2.93 4.49 6.93
CA TYR A 61 3.49 3.23 6.45
C TYR A 61 3.80 3.28 4.93
N GLY A 62 4.52 4.30 4.50
CA GLY A 62 4.93 4.49 3.10
C GLY A 62 4.38 5.74 2.43
N GLY A 63 4.43 5.75 1.10
CA GLY A 63 4.02 6.89 0.28
C GLY A 63 2.53 6.85 -0.06
N HIS A 64 1.66 7.13 0.88
CA HIS A 64 0.22 7.12 0.66
C HIS A 64 -0.29 8.48 0.16
N ARG A 65 -1.41 8.43 -0.56
CA ARG A 65 -2.22 9.58 -0.98
C ARG A 65 -3.63 9.10 -1.29
N PHE A 66 -4.61 9.94 -1.02
CA PHE A 66 -5.98 9.64 -1.42
C PHE A 66 -6.22 10.14 -2.84
N ILE A 67 -6.59 9.25 -3.71
CA ILE A 67 -7.01 9.54 -5.08
C ILE A 67 -8.15 8.59 -5.37
N THR A 68 -9.28 9.12 -5.79
CA THR A 68 -10.44 8.32 -6.18
C THR A 68 -11.19 8.97 -7.32
N LYS A 69 -11.91 8.19 -8.09
CA LYS A 69 -12.93 8.65 -9.05
C LYS A 69 -14.34 8.39 -8.56
N ASN A 70 -14.46 7.71 -7.44
CA ASN A 70 -15.75 7.46 -6.84
C ASN A 70 -16.27 8.76 -6.19
N PRO A 71 -17.34 9.37 -6.73
CA PRO A 71 -17.85 10.64 -6.21
C PRO A 71 -18.42 10.50 -4.79
N GLU A 72 -18.94 9.32 -4.41
CA GLU A 72 -19.44 9.05 -3.06
C GLU A 72 -18.28 9.09 -2.06
N LEU A 73 -17.16 8.40 -2.37
CA LEU A 73 -15.98 8.43 -1.51
C LEU A 73 -15.33 9.82 -1.45
N LEU A 74 -15.33 10.54 -2.57
CA LEU A 74 -14.77 11.89 -2.59
C LEU A 74 -15.56 12.81 -1.67
N ALA A 75 -16.89 12.82 -1.80
CA ALA A 75 -17.79 13.62 -0.96
C ALA A 75 -17.69 13.22 0.52
N PHE A 76 -17.59 11.90 0.80
CA PHE A 76 -17.42 11.40 2.15
C PHE A 76 -16.11 11.89 2.79
N ILE A 77 -14.99 11.82 2.07
CA ILE A 77 -13.71 12.29 2.60
C ILE A 77 -13.69 13.81 2.78
N ASP A 78 -14.33 14.56 1.88
CA ASP A 78 -14.46 16.02 2.00
C ASP A 78 -15.29 16.41 3.23
N GLU A 79 -16.40 15.71 3.48
CA GLU A 79 -17.21 15.90 4.69
C GLU A 79 -16.44 15.54 5.95
N LEU A 80 -15.75 14.40 5.94
CA LEU A 80 -15.05 13.86 7.10
C LEU A 80 -13.87 14.75 7.53
N MET A 81 -13.11 15.28 6.57
CA MET A 81 -11.84 15.95 6.82
C MET A 81 -11.91 17.48 6.76
N GLY A 82 -12.84 18.04 6.00
CA GLY A 82 -12.98 19.49 5.84
C GLY A 82 -11.64 20.19 5.54
N ASP A 83 -11.32 21.23 6.33
CA ASP A 83 -10.11 22.04 6.17
C ASP A 83 -8.80 21.36 6.59
N GLU A 84 -8.88 20.14 7.11
CA GLU A 84 -7.69 19.34 7.49
C GLU A 84 -6.96 18.71 6.26
N LEU A 85 -7.50 18.87 5.04
CA LEU A 85 -6.87 18.44 3.80
C LEU A 85 -6.03 19.55 3.18
N LEU A 86 -4.72 19.40 3.23
CA LEU A 86 -3.77 20.30 2.62
C LEU A 86 -3.50 19.95 1.17
N HIS A 87 -3.05 20.92 0.37
CA HIS A 87 -2.52 20.66 -0.95
C HIS A 87 -1.04 20.29 -0.89
N ALA A 88 -0.68 19.15 -1.42
CA ALA A 88 0.68 18.67 -1.53
C ALA A 88 1.10 18.47 -2.99
N GLU A 89 2.39 18.68 -3.27
CA GLU A 89 2.95 18.42 -4.60
C GLU A 89 3.82 17.16 -4.57
N ARG A 90 3.67 16.34 -5.61
CA ARG A 90 4.53 15.17 -5.81
C ARG A 90 5.74 15.53 -6.64
N LYS A 91 6.90 15.31 -6.06
CA LYS A 91 8.19 15.30 -6.77
C LYS A 91 8.95 14.05 -6.37
N SER A 92 9.38 13.26 -7.33
CA SER A 92 10.06 11.99 -7.08
C SER A 92 11.19 11.79 -8.06
N VAL A 93 12.22 11.05 -7.64
CA VAL A 93 13.36 10.71 -8.47
C VAL A 93 13.75 9.25 -8.27
N ILE A 94 14.52 8.71 -9.23
CA ILE A 94 15.19 7.41 -9.12
C ILE A 94 16.68 7.66 -8.94
N ARG A 95 17.26 7.10 -7.88
CA ARG A 95 18.69 7.11 -7.60
C ARG A 95 19.29 5.77 -8.01
N PHE A 96 20.26 5.79 -8.93
CA PHE A 96 20.93 4.60 -9.39
C PHE A 96 22.31 4.92 -9.98
N GLY A 97 23.34 4.17 -9.60
CA GLY A 97 24.70 4.30 -10.10
C GLY A 97 25.29 5.69 -9.88
N GLY A 98 25.05 6.31 -8.74
CA GLY A 98 25.49 7.68 -8.42
C GLY A 98 24.75 8.78 -9.20
N ARG A 99 23.72 8.45 -9.98
CA ARG A 99 22.95 9.37 -10.82
C ARG A 99 21.52 9.52 -10.31
N THR A 100 20.91 10.66 -10.68
CA THR A 100 19.52 10.98 -10.33
C THR A 100 18.70 11.15 -11.60
N TYR A 101 17.68 10.31 -11.74
CA TYR A 101 16.75 10.32 -12.87
C TYR A 101 15.39 10.82 -12.39
N ASP A 102 14.72 11.63 -13.20
CA ASP A 102 13.36 12.09 -12.90
C ASP A 102 12.37 10.91 -12.90
N TYR A 103 11.38 10.98 -12.04
CA TYR A 103 10.26 10.04 -12.07
C TYR A 103 8.92 10.80 -12.23
N PRO A 104 8.14 10.52 -13.29
CA PRO A 104 8.39 9.56 -14.38
C PRO A 104 9.60 9.91 -15.23
N LEU A 105 10.24 8.88 -15.83
CA LEU A 105 11.37 9.09 -16.73
C LEU A 105 10.97 10.02 -17.89
N ASN A 106 11.80 11.00 -18.18
CA ASN A 106 11.62 11.91 -19.31
C ASN A 106 12.88 12.02 -20.16
N LEU A 107 12.70 12.28 -21.45
CA LEU A 107 13.80 12.29 -22.41
C LEU A 107 14.89 13.35 -22.12
N PRO A 108 14.53 14.63 -21.81
CA PRO A 108 15.55 15.63 -21.50
C PRO A 108 16.47 15.25 -20.35
N ASN A 109 15.91 14.70 -19.27
CA ASN A 109 16.68 14.22 -18.13
C ASN A 109 17.51 12.98 -18.50
N LEU A 110 16.95 12.02 -19.25
CA LEU A 110 17.68 10.84 -19.72
C LEU A 110 18.87 11.23 -20.60
N LEU A 111 18.69 12.11 -21.58
CA LEU A 111 19.77 12.60 -22.46
C LEU A 111 20.90 13.27 -21.68
N LYS A 112 20.56 14.00 -20.61
CA LYS A 112 21.55 14.69 -19.76
C LYS A 112 22.26 13.73 -18.79
N THR A 113 21.58 12.70 -18.31
CA THR A 113 22.00 11.91 -17.14
C THR A 113 22.47 10.51 -17.53
N ALA A 114 21.85 9.89 -18.55
CA ALA A 114 22.12 8.50 -18.89
C ALA A 114 23.47 8.34 -19.62
N PRO A 115 24.23 7.27 -19.34
CA PRO A 115 25.41 6.92 -20.13
C PRO A 115 25.06 6.66 -21.59
N LEU A 116 25.98 7.01 -22.53
CA LEU A 116 25.76 6.77 -23.96
C LEU A 116 25.49 5.30 -24.29
N ALA A 117 26.15 4.37 -23.60
CA ALA A 117 25.93 2.93 -23.76
C ALA A 117 24.48 2.53 -23.40
N LEU A 118 23.89 3.12 -22.35
CA LEU A 118 22.50 2.90 -21.97
C LEU A 118 21.56 3.43 -23.06
N MET A 119 21.84 4.61 -23.59
CA MET A 119 21.03 5.22 -24.66
C MET A 119 21.08 4.38 -25.93
N ALA A 120 22.29 3.98 -26.37
CA ALA A 120 22.45 3.14 -27.55
C ALA A 120 21.75 1.77 -27.40
N GLY A 121 21.87 1.14 -26.21
CA GLY A 121 21.17 -0.11 -25.90
C GLY A 121 19.65 0.04 -25.92
N ALA A 122 19.14 1.13 -25.33
CA ALA A 122 17.68 1.40 -25.30
C ALA A 122 17.13 1.65 -26.73
N VAL A 123 17.85 2.40 -27.57
CA VAL A 123 17.49 2.62 -28.98
C VAL A 123 17.48 1.29 -29.75
N LYS A 124 18.54 0.47 -29.59
CA LYS A 124 18.58 -0.87 -30.21
C LYS A 124 17.38 -1.72 -29.79
N ASP A 125 17.09 -1.78 -28.50
CA ASP A 125 15.96 -2.55 -27.99
C ASP A 125 14.63 -2.02 -28.55
N LEU A 126 14.45 -0.70 -28.61
CA LEU A 126 13.25 -0.06 -29.16
C LEU A 126 13.01 -0.47 -30.64
N LEU A 127 14.07 -0.54 -31.46
CA LEU A 127 13.98 -0.99 -32.84
C LEU A 127 13.60 -2.48 -32.95
N LEU A 128 13.96 -3.29 -31.96
CA LEU A 128 13.66 -4.72 -31.91
C LEU A 128 12.29 -5.04 -31.27
N LEU A 129 11.67 -4.12 -30.51
CA LEU A 129 10.39 -4.34 -29.82
C LEU A 129 9.24 -4.79 -30.73
N PRO A 130 9.08 -4.32 -31.99
CA PRO A 130 8.03 -4.78 -32.88
C PRO A 130 8.11 -6.28 -33.17
N PHE A 131 9.31 -6.86 -33.08
CA PHE A 131 9.57 -8.28 -33.32
C PHE A 131 9.57 -9.12 -32.04
N ALA A 132 9.45 -8.47 -30.86
CA ALA A 132 9.44 -9.17 -29.59
C ALA A 132 8.11 -9.92 -29.40
N LYS A 133 8.22 -11.20 -29.02
CA LYS A 133 7.04 -12.00 -28.65
C LYS A 133 6.49 -11.48 -27.33
N LYS A 134 5.25 -10.98 -27.36
CA LYS A 134 4.56 -10.49 -26.16
C LYS A 134 3.86 -11.64 -25.45
N PRO A 135 3.96 -11.73 -24.12
CA PRO A 135 3.16 -12.69 -23.36
C PRO A 135 1.67 -12.40 -23.56
N THR A 136 0.89 -13.42 -23.84
CA THR A 136 -0.58 -13.33 -24.01
C THR A 136 -1.32 -13.73 -22.75
N ASP A 137 -0.69 -14.52 -21.89
CA ASP A 137 -1.25 -15.01 -20.63
C ASP A 137 -0.45 -14.43 -19.44
N PHE A 138 -0.99 -13.42 -18.79
CA PHE A 138 -0.38 -12.77 -17.64
C PHE A 138 -0.22 -13.71 -16.45
N ALA A 139 -1.09 -14.70 -16.30
CA ALA A 139 -1.03 -15.64 -15.18
C ALA A 139 0.20 -16.54 -15.25
N LYS A 140 0.72 -16.78 -16.45
CA LYS A 140 1.88 -17.65 -16.70
C LYS A 140 3.17 -16.89 -16.99
N ALA A 141 3.06 -15.63 -17.42
CA ALA A 141 4.19 -14.79 -17.73
C ALA A 141 4.87 -14.26 -16.46
N SER A 142 6.21 -14.17 -16.49
CA SER A 142 6.94 -13.48 -15.44
C SER A 142 6.94 -11.96 -15.64
N PHE A 143 7.17 -11.22 -14.55
CA PHE A 143 7.39 -9.79 -14.59
C PHE A 143 8.55 -9.41 -15.52
N ALA A 144 9.65 -10.15 -15.46
CA ALA A 144 10.81 -9.91 -16.31
C ALA A 144 10.48 -10.05 -17.80
N GLU A 145 9.80 -11.13 -18.19
CA GLU A 145 9.35 -11.33 -19.59
C GLU A 145 8.43 -10.21 -20.05
N TRP A 146 7.47 -9.82 -19.20
CA TRP A 146 6.54 -8.77 -19.54
C TRP A 146 7.25 -7.43 -19.74
N ILE A 147 8.10 -7.01 -18.80
CA ILE A 147 8.83 -5.73 -18.89
C ILE A 147 9.76 -5.73 -20.11
N GLN A 148 10.52 -6.82 -20.32
CA GLN A 148 11.44 -6.89 -21.45
C GLN A 148 10.71 -6.83 -22.80
N SER A 149 9.55 -7.47 -22.93
CA SER A 149 8.75 -7.43 -24.15
C SER A 149 8.09 -6.07 -24.43
N HIS A 150 8.03 -5.19 -23.44
CA HIS A 150 7.41 -3.85 -23.57
C HIS A 150 8.43 -2.70 -23.56
N PHE A 151 9.52 -2.82 -22.84
CA PHE A 151 10.49 -1.74 -22.64
C PHE A 151 11.90 -2.08 -23.13
N GLY A 152 12.13 -3.32 -23.53
CA GLY A 152 13.45 -3.81 -23.91
C GLY A 152 14.31 -4.23 -22.72
N ARG A 153 15.34 -5.01 -23.05
CA ARG A 153 16.22 -5.62 -22.05
C ARG A 153 17.11 -4.60 -21.33
N THR A 154 17.53 -3.58 -22.05
CA THR A 154 18.42 -2.53 -21.52
C THR A 154 17.75 -1.74 -20.40
N LEU A 155 16.53 -1.26 -20.64
CA LEU A 155 15.77 -0.53 -19.61
C LEU A 155 15.32 -1.42 -18.45
N TYR A 156 14.98 -2.69 -18.75
CA TYR A 156 14.67 -3.67 -17.72
C TYR A 156 15.83 -3.83 -16.73
N ARG A 157 17.03 -4.11 -17.22
CA ARG A 157 18.21 -4.30 -16.39
C ARG A 157 18.57 -3.05 -15.59
N GLN A 158 18.41 -1.88 -16.19
CA GLN A 158 18.80 -0.63 -15.57
C GLN A 158 17.85 -0.20 -14.45
N PHE A 159 16.53 -0.29 -14.66
CA PHE A 159 15.57 0.36 -13.78
C PHE A 159 14.61 -0.59 -13.05
N PHE A 160 14.51 -1.83 -13.51
CA PHE A 160 13.50 -2.75 -12.97
C PHE A 160 14.09 -3.96 -12.25
N GLU A 161 15.09 -4.62 -12.82
CA GLU A 161 15.61 -5.89 -12.32
C GLU A 161 16.09 -5.80 -10.87
N GLY A 162 17.05 -4.92 -10.60
CA GLY A 162 17.64 -4.76 -9.27
C GLY A 162 16.62 -4.22 -8.25
N TYR A 163 15.87 -3.18 -8.61
CA TYR A 163 14.86 -2.60 -7.73
C TYR A 163 13.76 -3.60 -7.39
N THR A 164 13.20 -4.27 -8.41
CA THR A 164 12.11 -5.24 -8.23
C THR A 164 12.57 -6.45 -7.42
N GLY A 165 13.76 -6.98 -7.73
CA GLY A 165 14.33 -8.09 -6.96
C GLY A 165 14.53 -7.74 -5.49
N LYS A 166 15.05 -6.54 -5.19
CA LYS A 166 15.21 -6.03 -3.82
C LYS A 166 13.87 -5.84 -3.11
N LEU A 167 12.90 -5.22 -3.77
CA LEU A 167 11.57 -4.96 -3.20
C LEU A 167 10.85 -6.26 -2.86
N TRP A 168 10.82 -7.21 -3.79
CA TRP A 168 10.06 -8.45 -3.63
C TRP A 168 10.83 -9.59 -2.95
N GLY A 169 12.15 -9.49 -2.87
CA GLY A 169 12.99 -10.51 -2.27
C GLY A 169 13.08 -11.81 -3.09
N ILE A 170 12.61 -11.79 -4.32
CA ILE A 170 12.70 -12.89 -5.28
C ILE A 170 13.19 -12.39 -6.64
N ASN A 171 13.74 -13.29 -7.45
CA ASN A 171 14.12 -12.95 -8.81
C ASN A 171 12.86 -12.51 -9.60
N PRO A 172 12.90 -11.40 -10.35
CA PRO A 172 11.80 -10.95 -11.20
C PRO A 172 11.29 -11.96 -12.22
N ASP A 173 12.09 -12.97 -12.59
CA ASP A 173 11.67 -14.10 -13.40
C ASP A 173 10.69 -15.04 -12.69
N LYS A 174 10.63 -14.99 -11.35
CA LYS A 174 9.69 -15.75 -10.52
C LYS A 174 8.48 -14.92 -10.07
N LEU A 175 8.49 -13.61 -10.32
CA LEU A 175 7.38 -12.71 -10.00
C LEU A 175 6.37 -12.74 -11.17
N SER A 176 5.08 -12.81 -10.87
CA SER A 176 4.02 -12.80 -11.89
C SER A 176 3.93 -11.46 -12.63
N ALA A 177 3.66 -11.50 -13.92
CA ALA A 177 3.37 -10.32 -14.73
C ALA A 177 2.08 -9.58 -14.28
N ASP A 178 1.22 -10.24 -13.52
CA ASP A 178 0.00 -9.65 -12.98
C ASP A 178 0.28 -8.38 -12.15
N TRP A 179 1.39 -8.39 -11.39
CA TRP A 179 1.84 -7.20 -10.67
C TRP A 179 2.25 -6.06 -11.61
N ALA A 180 2.92 -6.39 -12.73
CA ALA A 180 3.26 -5.39 -13.76
C ALA A 180 1.99 -4.79 -14.35
N GLY A 181 1.00 -5.63 -14.69
CA GLY A 181 -0.30 -5.20 -15.21
C GLY A 181 -1.04 -4.26 -14.25
N GLN A 182 -1.01 -4.54 -12.96
CA GLN A 182 -1.66 -3.71 -11.93
C GLN A 182 -0.95 -2.38 -11.67
N ARG A 183 0.36 -2.29 -11.90
CA ARG A 183 1.17 -1.11 -11.57
C ARG A 183 1.67 -0.33 -12.78
N ILE A 184 1.98 -1.00 -13.87
CA ILE A 184 2.70 -0.46 -15.03
C ILE A 184 1.79 -0.36 -16.26
N SER A 185 0.64 -1.03 -16.29
CA SER A 185 -0.33 -0.97 -17.39
C SER A 185 -0.80 0.44 -17.74
N LEU A 186 -0.47 1.40 -16.89
CA LEU A 186 -0.77 2.82 -17.04
C LEU A 186 0.30 3.61 -17.79
N ILE A 187 1.43 2.99 -18.09
CA ILE A 187 2.41 3.58 -18.99
C ILE A 187 2.08 3.05 -20.39
N ASP A 188 1.14 3.69 -21.08
CA ASP A 188 0.90 3.44 -22.50
C ASP A 188 2.22 3.71 -23.25
N LEU A 189 2.79 2.65 -23.84
CA LEU A 189 4.03 2.74 -24.63
C LEU A 189 3.88 3.72 -25.80
N LYS A 190 2.66 3.87 -26.33
CA LYS A 190 2.36 4.91 -27.31
C LYS A 190 2.53 6.30 -26.69
N ASP A 191 2.20 6.46 -25.41
CA ASP A 191 2.43 7.71 -24.69
C ASP A 191 3.92 7.93 -24.39
N VAL A 192 4.68 6.90 -24.04
CA VAL A 192 6.15 7.00 -23.88
C VAL A 192 6.80 7.31 -25.23
N ALA A 193 6.47 6.58 -26.28
CA ALA A 193 6.97 6.83 -27.64
C ALA A 193 6.56 8.22 -28.15
N ARG A 194 5.33 8.66 -27.89
CA ARG A 194 4.85 10.00 -28.20
C ARG A 194 5.56 11.10 -27.41
N ARG A 195 6.02 10.82 -26.19
CA ARG A 195 6.81 11.74 -25.35
C ARG A 195 8.26 11.84 -25.81
N LEU A 196 8.76 10.82 -26.50
CA LEU A 196 10.10 10.80 -27.07
C LEU A 196 10.20 11.59 -28.38
N LEU A 197 9.07 11.92 -29.02
CA LEU A 197 9.05 12.70 -30.27
C LEU A 197 8.90 14.20 -29.96
N PRO A 198 9.73 15.08 -30.53
CA PRO A 198 9.62 16.52 -30.39
C PRO A 198 8.30 16.99 -31.03
N ARG A 199 7.42 17.61 -30.25
CA ARG A 199 6.14 18.15 -30.73
C ARG A 199 6.16 19.67 -30.76
N ARG A 200 5.72 20.19 -31.87
CA ARG A 200 5.32 21.60 -32.07
C ARG A 200 3.90 21.75 -31.49
N ASN A 201 3.76 22.64 -30.51
CA ASN A 201 2.51 23.19 -29.95
C ASN A 201 1.34 22.24 -29.67
N GLY A 202 1.04 22.10 -28.38
CA GLY A 202 -0.18 21.51 -27.86
C GLY A 202 0.00 21.00 -26.43
N SER A 203 -0.68 21.58 -25.48
CA SER A 203 -0.76 21.10 -24.10
C SER A 203 -1.35 19.68 -24.08
N ILE A 204 -0.50 18.69 -23.85
CA ILE A 204 -0.95 17.31 -23.62
C ILE A 204 -1.02 17.10 -22.12
N SER A 205 -2.22 16.98 -21.61
CA SER A 205 -2.50 16.50 -20.28
C SER A 205 -1.87 15.10 -20.13
N VAL A 206 -0.86 15.01 -19.28
CA VAL A 206 -0.13 13.78 -19.00
C VAL A 206 -1.04 12.86 -18.19
N ARG A 207 -1.53 11.79 -18.78
CA ARG A 207 -2.48 10.82 -18.19
C ARG A 207 -2.00 10.07 -16.97
N THR A 208 -0.77 10.24 -16.50
CA THR A 208 -0.15 9.30 -15.54
C THR A 208 0.42 9.91 -14.27
N TYR A 209 0.28 11.23 -14.03
CA TYR A 209 0.98 11.85 -12.90
C TYR A 209 0.23 13.05 -12.32
N ALA A 210 -0.60 12.80 -11.32
CA ALA A 210 -1.13 13.90 -10.52
C ALA A 210 0.02 14.56 -9.76
N ARG A 211 0.40 15.78 -10.17
CA ARG A 211 1.43 16.58 -9.49
C ARG A 211 0.92 17.12 -8.18
N LYS A 212 -0.37 17.47 -8.11
CA LYS A 212 -1.04 18.00 -6.93
C LYS A 212 -2.02 16.97 -6.40
N TYR A 213 -2.07 16.80 -5.12
CA TYR A 213 -3.02 15.93 -4.43
C TYR A 213 -3.36 16.51 -3.06
N ARG A 214 -4.46 16.08 -2.48
CA ARG A 214 -4.82 16.45 -1.11
C ARG A 214 -4.23 15.45 -0.13
N TYR A 215 -3.74 15.96 0.98
CA TYR A 215 -3.09 15.16 2.01
C TYR A 215 -3.47 15.69 3.39
N PRO A 216 -3.85 14.82 4.34
CA PRO A 216 -4.22 15.24 5.69
C PRO A 216 -3.08 15.92 6.42
N LYS A 217 -3.42 16.91 7.24
CA LYS A 217 -2.49 17.75 7.97
C LYS A 217 -1.50 16.96 8.83
N TYR A 218 -1.98 15.96 9.55
CA TYR A 218 -1.19 15.16 10.49
C TYR A 218 -0.84 13.75 9.98
N GLY A 219 -0.84 13.57 8.67
CA GLY A 219 -0.49 12.30 8.04
C GLY A 219 -1.70 11.56 7.45
N PHE A 220 -1.42 10.60 6.58
CA PHE A 220 -2.46 9.89 5.83
C PHE A 220 -3.45 9.15 6.74
N GLY A 221 -2.97 8.66 7.88
CA GLY A 221 -3.78 7.95 8.86
C GLY A 221 -4.84 8.80 9.54
N GLN A 222 -4.74 10.14 9.48
CA GLN A 222 -5.72 11.04 10.06
C GLN A 222 -7.14 10.80 9.51
N ILE A 223 -7.28 10.41 8.24
CA ILE A 223 -8.58 10.02 7.66
C ILE A 223 -9.21 8.89 8.48
N PHE A 224 -8.43 7.90 8.82
CA PHE A 224 -8.92 6.67 9.46
C PHE A 224 -9.09 6.82 10.95
N THR A 225 -8.25 7.61 11.61
CA THR A 225 -8.45 7.95 13.03
C THR A 225 -9.70 8.80 13.22
N THR A 226 -9.92 9.81 12.38
CA THR A 226 -11.16 10.61 12.41
C THR A 226 -12.40 9.76 12.13
N LEU A 227 -12.32 8.82 11.17
CA LEU A 227 -13.42 7.90 10.91
C LEU A 227 -13.65 6.94 12.09
N GLY A 228 -12.58 6.43 12.72
CA GLY A 228 -12.67 5.59 13.91
C GLY A 228 -13.34 6.31 15.07
N GLU A 229 -12.97 7.56 15.34
CA GLU A 229 -13.58 8.42 16.37
C GLU A 229 -15.07 8.65 16.08
N ARG A 230 -15.42 8.94 14.83
CA ARG A 230 -16.81 9.09 14.40
C ARG A 230 -17.61 7.79 14.59
N LEU A 231 -17.03 6.63 14.28
CA LEU A 231 -17.65 5.32 14.48
C LEU A 231 -17.97 5.05 15.96
N VAL A 232 -17.02 5.36 16.85
CA VAL A 232 -17.24 5.23 18.31
C VAL A 232 -18.34 6.16 18.79
N ALA A 233 -18.34 7.42 18.34
CA ALA A 233 -19.40 8.39 18.67
C ALA A 233 -20.79 7.95 18.19
N GLU A 234 -20.85 7.23 17.06
CA GLU A 234 -22.09 6.64 16.53
C GLU A 234 -22.46 5.30 17.19
N GLY A 235 -21.66 4.80 18.14
CA GLY A 235 -21.97 3.61 18.94
C GLY A 235 -21.45 2.29 18.34
N VAL A 236 -20.43 2.32 17.50
CA VAL A 236 -19.67 1.12 17.13
C VAL A 236 -18.74 0.75 18.29
N GLU A 237 -18.72 -0.52 18.67
CA GLU A 237 -17.79 -1.05 19.64
C GLU A 237 -16.43 -1.27 18.98
N LEU A 238 -15.49 -0.34 19.16
CA LEU A 238 -14.11 -0.45 18.64
C LEU A 238 -13.20 -1.06 19.71
N LYS A 239 -12.62 -2.23 19.42
CA LYS A 239 -11.65 -2.94 20.26
C LYS A 239 -10.27 -2.84 19.62
N THR A 240 -9.44 -1.89 20.07
CA THR A 240 -8.01 -1.81 19.72
C THR A 240 -7.17 -2.66 20.66
N GLY A 241 -5.98 -3.10 20.24
CA GLY A 241 -5.15 -4.05 20.96
C GLY A 241 -5.78 -5.46 21.04
N ALA A 242 -6.79 -5.73 20.22
CA ALA A 242 -7.52 -6.99 20.19
C ALA A 242 -7.05 -7.87 19.02
N THR A 243 -6.21 -8.85 19.31
CA THR A 243 -5.68 -9.79 18.31
C THR A 243 -6.62 -10.99 18.17
N ILE A 244 -7.14 -11.22 16.96
CA ILE A 244 -7.92 -12.42 16.67
C ILE A 244 -7.02 -13.64 16.78
N THR A 245 -7.44 -14.66 17.52
CA THR A 245 -6.66 -15.88 17.79
C THR A 245 -7.25 -17.11 17.12
N ARG A 246 -8.57 -17.17 16.96
CA ARG A 246 -9.26 -18.34 16.38
C ARG A 246 -10.67 -17.95 15.87
N LEU A 247 -11.08 -18.61 14.81
CA LEU A 247 -12.46 -18.62 14.32
C LEU A 247 -13.02 -20.04 14.46
N GLU A 248 -14.02 -20.21 15.30
CA GLU A 248 -14.69 -21.49 15.47
C GLU A 248 -15.80 -21.64 14.47
N GLN A 249 -15.74 -22.74 13.71
CA GLN A 249 -16.67 -23.02 12.63
C GLN A 249 -17.44 -24.31 12.93
N ALA A 250 -18.74 -24.29 12.69
CA ALA A 250 -19.57 -25.49 12.63
C ALA A 250 -20.65 -25.29 11.54
N ASP A 251 -21.07 -26.36 10.90
CA ASP A 251 -22.15 -26.40 9.91
C ASP A 251 -22.07 -25.32 8.82
N GLY A 252 -20.86 -25.02 8.35
CA GLY A 252 -20.62 -24.00 7.31
C GLY A 252 -20.85 -22.56 7.80
N ARG A 253 -20.70 -22.29 9.08
CA ARG A 253 -20.82 -20.96 9.69
C ARG A 253 -19.73 -20.72 10.74
N ILE A 254 -19.32 -19.46 10.91
CA ILE A 254 -18.55 -19.05 12.08
C ILE A 254 -19.54 -18.97 13.25
N GLU A 255 -19.30 -19.76 14.27
CA GLU A 255 -20.08 -19.80 15.50
C GLU A 255 -19.52 -18.83 16.54
N ARG A 256 -18.17 -18.72 16.63
CA ARG A 256 -17.48 -17.84 17.56
C ARG A 256 -16.24 -17.22 16.96
N VAL A 257 -16.02 -15.96 17.33
CA VAL A 257 -14.75 -15.24 17.14
C VAL A 257 -14.04 -15.20 18.48
N TYR A 258 -12.77 -15.62 18.51
CA TYR A 258 -11.88 -15.55 19.68
C TYR A 258 -10.85 -14.47 19.46
N TRP A 259 -10.57 -13.67 20.47
CA TRP A 259 -9.54 -12.67 20.45
C TRP A 259 -8.85 -12.56 21.79
N LYS A 260 -7.61 -12.07 21.77
CA LYS A 260 -6.82 -11.76 22.95
C LYS A 260 -6.68 -10.24 23.06
N GLN A 261 -7.01 -9.70 24.23
CA GLN A 261 -6.84 -8.29 24.57
C GLN A 261 -6.35 -8.20 26.03
N ASP A 262 -5.31 -7.39 26.28
CA ASP A 262 -4.66 -7.26 27.58
C ASP A 262 -4.29 -8.62 28.21
N ASP A 263 -3.75 -9.54 27.38
CA ASP A 263 -3.39 -10.93 27.73
C ASP A 263 -4.58 -11.83 28.13
N VAL A 264 -5.81 -11.35 28.04
CA VAL A 264 -7.03 -12.10 28.34
C VAL A 264 -7.66 -12.59 27.04
N GLU A 265 -7.91 -13.90 26.94
CA GLU A 265 -8.69 -14.48 25.85
C GLU A 265 -10.18 -14.28 26.07
N GLN A 266 -10.87 -13.79 25.05
CA GLN A 266 -12.29 -13.52 25.04
C GLN A 266 -12.93 -14.16 23.81
N SER A 267 -14.25 -14.36 23.81
CA SER A 267 -14.97 -14.83 22.64
C SER A 267 -16.42 -14.36 22.63
N ALA A 268 -16.96 -14.20 21.42
CA ALA A 268 -18.38 -13.90 21.20
C ALA A 268 -18.89 -14.54 19.92
N ALA A 269 -20.20 -14.74 19.86
CA ALA A 269 -20.91 -15.14 18.65
C ALA A 269 -21.41 -13.90 17.90
N PHE A 270 -21.42 -13.98 16.56
CA PHE A 270 -21.89 -12.93 15.66
C PHE A 270 -22.73 -13.53 14.53
N ASP A 271 -23.74 -12.80 14.07
CA ASP A 271 -24.56 -13.22 12.95
C ASP A 271 -23.78 -13.23 11.62
N GLN A 272 -22.88 -12.27 11.45
CA GLN A 272 -22.00 -12.14 10.28
C GLN A 272 -20.57 -11.74 10.71
N VAL A 273 -19.59 -12.18 9.94
CA VAL A 273 -18.17 -11.85 10.12
C VAL A 273 -17.61 -11.28 8.82
N ILE A 274 -17.16 -10.03 8.84
CA ILE A 274 -16.43 -9.41 7.74
C ILE A 274 -14.95 -9.42 8.11
N SER A 275 -14.14 -10.15 7.35
CA SER A 275 -12.71 -10.26 7.61
C SER A 275 -11.89 -9.47 6.61
N THR A 276 -11.07 -8.55 7.11
CA THR A 276 -10.01 -7.86 6.35
C THR A 276 -8.62 -8.37 6.73
N LEU A 277 -8.54 -9.38 7.60
CA LEU A 277 -7.30 -10.02 7.99
C LEU A 277 -6.59 -10.62 6.77
N PRO A 278 -5.25 -10.74 6.79
CA PRO A 278 -4.53 -11.44 5.74
C PRO A 278 -5.15 -12.80 5.42
N LEU A 279 -5.36 -13.10 4.14
CA LEU A 279 -6.03 -14.33 3.71
C LEU A 279 -5.41 -15.59 4.34
N PRO A 280 -4.05 -15.77 4.36
CA PRO A 280 -3.46 -16.93 5.03
C PRO A 280 -3.72 -16.94 6.54
N LEU A 281 -3.78 -15.78 7.20
CA LEU A 281 -4.07 -15.71 8.62
C LEU A 281 -5.53 -16.11 8.92
N THR A 282 -6.49 -15.68 8.09
CA THR A 282 -7.89 -16.14 8.20
C THR A 282 -8.00 -17.66 7.99
N CYS A 283 -7.29 -18.21 7.00
CA CYS A 283 -7.23 -19.66 6.80
C CYS A 283 -6.63 -20.37 8.02
N GLN A 284 -5.54 -19.86 8.57
CA GLN A 284 -4.90 -20.41 9.78
C GLN A 284 -5.86 -20.43 10.97
N HIS A 285 -6.61 -19.35 11.21
CA HIS A 285 -7.57 -19.28 12.32
C HIS A 285 -8.74 -20.27 12.16
N LEU A 286 -8.97 -20.76 10.94
CA LEU A 286 -9.96 -21.78 10.62
C LEU A 286 -9.36 -23.19 10.49
N GLY A 287 -8.05 -23.36 10.68
CA GLY A 287 -7.36 -24.63 10.48
C GLY A 287 -7.31 -25.07 9.01
N LEU A 288 -7.43 -24.15 8.06
CA LEU A 288 -7.40 -24.43 6.62
C LEU A 288 -5.99 -24.22 6.05
N PRO A 289 -5.55 -25.04 5.08
CA PRO A 289 -4.26 -24.86 4.44
C PRO A 289 -4.25 -23.61 3.55
N CYS A 290 -3.15 -22.85 3.57
CA CYS A 290 -2.96 -21.70 2.69
C CYS A 290 -1.46 -21.44 2.51
N ASP A 291 -0.96 -21.65 1.29
CA ASP A 291 0.44 -21.39 0.90
C ASP A 291 0.57 -20.07 0.15
N LEU A 292 0.25 -18.97 0.84
CA LEU A 292 0.39 -17.61 0.34
C LEU A 292 1.25 -16.80 1.29
N HIS A 293 2.17 -16.02 0.74
CA HIS A 293 3.16 -15.28 1.52
C HIS A 293 3.03 -13.78 1.27
N TYR A 294 3.48 -13.00 2.26
CA TYR A 294 3.59 -11.55 2.16
C TYR A 294 5.05 -11.14 2.26
N ARG A 295 5.37 -10.06 1.60
CA ARG A 295 6.59 -9.32 1.82
C ARG A 295 6.38 -8.35 2.97
N SER A 296 7.31 -8.32 3.90
CA SER A 296 7.28 -7.44 5.07
C SER A 296 8.09 -6.17 4.83
N LEU A 297 7.84 -5.16 5.64
CA LEU A 297 8.59 -3.91 5.66
C LEU A 297 9.01 -3.54 7.08
N ARG A 298 10.23 -3.02 7.19
CA ARG A 298 10.68 -2.22 8.32
C ARG A 298 10.86 -0.77 7.87
N PHE A 299 10.41 0.14 8.68
CA PHE A 299 10.56 1.58 8.45
C PHE A 299 11.51 2.14 9.50
N VAL A 300 12.68 2.61 9.08
CA VAL A 300 13.63 3.29 9.95
C VAL A 300 13.49 4.78 9.73
N ASN A 301 13.08 5.47 10.78
CA ASN A 301 12.69 6.88 10.75
C ASN A 301 13.64 7.69 11.65
N MET A 302 14.20 8.77 11.13
CA MET A 302 15.15 9.59 11.87
C MET A 302 14.84 11.08 11.71
N PRO A 303 14.84 11.86 12.82
CA PRO A 303 14.85 13.31 12.76
C PRO A 303 16.02 13.84 11.94
N LEU A 304 15.84 14.97 11.28
CA LEU A 304 16.90 15.68 10.55
C LEU A 304 16.84 17.17 10.91
N LYS A 305 17.92 17.69 11.51
CA LYS A 305 18.06 19.07 12.01
C LYS A 305 18.29 20.06 10.86
N THR A 306 17.33 20.08 9.94
CA THR A 306 17.23 21.04 8.83
C THR A 306 15.77 21.09 8.39
N GLU A 307 15.37 22.20 7.84
CA GLU A 307 13.98 22.37 7.41
C GLU A 307 13.60 21.43 6.26
N ASN A 308 14.52 21.17 5.35
CA ASN A 308 14.30 20.32 4.19
C ASN A 308 15.57 19.51 3.87
N LEU A 309 15.40 18.26 3.47
CA LEU A 309 16.47 17.45 2.90
C LEU A 309 16.59 17.73 1.40
N SER A 310 15.46 17.77 0.71
CA SER A 310 15.40 17.98 -0.73
C SER A 310 14.01 18.47 -1.14
N ASP A 311 13.83 18.76 -2.43
CA ASP A 311 12.48 19.03 -2.96
C ASP A 311 11.65 17.76 -3.21
N ASN A 312 12.22 16.58 -3.00
CA ASN A 312 11.56 15.33 -3.35
C ASN A 312 10.68 14.82 -2.20
N THR A 313 9.45 14.43 -2.51
CA THR A 313 8.56 13.75 -1.56
C THR A 313 9.11 12.36 -1.24
N TRP A 314 9.65 11.66 -2.25
CA TRP A 314 10.37 10.40 -2.08
C TRP A 314 11.36 10.14 -3.22
N GLN A 315 12.34 9.30 -2.94
CA GLN A 315 13.38 8.86 -3.85
C GLN A 315 13.37 7.33 -3.91
N TYR A 316 13.32 6.77 -5.12
CA TYR A 316 13.49 5.34 -5.33
C TYR A 316 14.98 5.00 -5.32
N LEU A 317 15.39 4.02 -4.53
CA LEU A 317 16.78 3.64 -4.32
C LEU A 317 17.04 2.29 -5.01
N SER A 318 17.55 2.35 -6.24
CA SER A 318 17.68 1.14 -7.07
C SER A 318 19.05 0.46 -6.91
N ASP A 319 20.03 1.12 -6.31
CA ASP A 319 21.34 0.51 -6.08
C ASP A 319 21.26 -0.70 -5.15
N PRO A 320 21.87 -1.84 -5.53
CA PRO A 320 21.73 -3.09 -4.76
C PRO A 320 22.45 -3.04 -3.39
N HIS A 321 23.47 -2.17 -3.23
CA HIS A 321 24.18 -2.01 -1.97
C HIS A 321 23.43 -1.16 -0.94
N ILE A 322 22.46 -0.36 -1.36
CA ILE A 322 21.58 0.41 -0.49
C ILE A 322 20.50 -0.53 0.06
N LEU A 323 20.34 -0.57 1.37
CA LEU A 323 19.41 -1.49 2.03
C LEU A 323 17.94 -1.14 1.73
N ALA A 324 17.61 0.15 1.84
CA ALA A 324 16.25 0.63 1.61
C ALA A 324 15.89 0.66 0.11
N THR A 325 14.61 0.49 -0.19
CA THR A 325 14.07 0.69 -1.54
C THR A 325 13.55 2.09 -1.78
N ARG A 326 13.16 2.79 -0.71
CA ARG A 326 12.70 4.18 -0.78
C ARG A 326 13.23 5.00 0.38
N LEU A 327 13.59 6.25 0.07
CA LEU A 327 13.83 7.31 1.03
C LEU A 327 12.70 8.34 0.87
N GLN A 328 12.04 8.69 1.96
CA GLN A 328 10.96 9.66 1.97
C GLN A 328 11.26 10.78 2.96
N GLU A 329 10.70 11.94 2.67
CA GLU A 329 10.70 13.10 3.54
C GLU A 329 9.24 13.46 3.85
N PRO A 330 8.66 12.99 4.98
CA PRO A 330 7.25 13.18 5.32
C PRO A 330 6.80 14.62 5.31
N ARG A 331 7.64 15.55 5.78
CA ARG A 331 7.36 16.99 5.81
C ARG A 331 7.01 17.57 4.43
N ARG A 332 7.51 16.96 3.34
CA ARG A 332 7.18 17.39 1.96
C ARG A 332 5.72 17.14 1.57
N ARG A 333 4.96 16.36 2.35
CA ARG A 333 3.52 16.17 2.18
C ARG A 333 2.72 17.14 3.05
N SER A 334 3.17 17.33 4.31
CA SER A 334 2.58 18.28 5.25
C SER A 334 3.66 18.83 6.18
N PRO A 335 3.70 20.15 6.40
CA PRO A 335 4.65 20.76 7.33
C PRO A 335 4.46 20.29 8.79
N PHE A 336 3.32 19.70 9.11
CA PHE A 336 2.97 19.19 10.44
C PHE A 336 3.48 17.78 10.72
N MET A 337 4.21 17.15 9.77
CA MET A 337 4.80 15.82 9.96
C MET A 337 6.09 15.84 10.79
N ALA A 338 6.66 17.01 11.06
CA ALA A 338 7.84 17.20 11.90
C ALA A 338 7.75 18.54 12.64
N PRO A 339 8.54 18.75 13.72
CA PRO A 339 8.61 20.03 14.40
C PRO A 339 9.05 21.18 13.49
N GLN A 340 8.70 22.41 13.85
CA GLN A 340 9.07 23.59 13.09
C GLN A 340 10.59 23.71 12.95
N GLY A 341 11.07 24.05 11.74
CA GLY A 341 12.50 24.20 11.44
C GLY A 341 13.25 22.86 11.26
N GLN A 342 12.58 21.74 11.42
CA GLN A 342 13.15 20.42 11.25
C GLN A 342 12.38 19.59 10.21
N THR A 343 13.01 18.56 9.68
CA THR A 343 12.38 17.52 8.89
C THR A 343 12.73 16.13 9.44
N SER A 344 12.36 15.11 8.73
CA SER A 344 12.70 13.73 9.04
C SER A 344 12.91 12.93 7.76
N VAL A 345 13.64 11.84 7.88
CA VAL A 345 13.81 10.85 6.83
C VAL A 345 13.14 9.54 7.24
N MET A 346 12.48 8.90 6.30
CA MET A 346 11.91 7.58 6.42
C MET A 346 12.48 6.66 5.35
N LEU A 347 13.10 5.57 5.79
CA LEU A 347 13.65 4.53 4.90
C LEU A 347 12.79 3.28 4.96
N GLU A 348 12.30 2.85 3.79
CA GLU A 348 11.53 1.63 3.63
C GLU A 348 12.46 0.47 3.29
N ILE A 349 12.53 -0.50 4.19
CA ILE A 349 13.42 -1.66 4.10
C ILE A 349 12.57 -2.92 3.93
N PRO A 350 12.52 -3.50 2.72
CA PRO A 350 11.80 -4.76 2.51
C PRO A 350 12.57 -5.93 3.09
N CYS A 351 11.85 -6.82 3.77
CA CYS A 351 12.38 -7.99 4.45
C CYS A 351 11.33 -9.11 4.48
N ASN A 352 11.69 -10.25 5.05
CA ASN A 352 10.73 -11.32 5.35
C ASN A 352 10.75 -11.60 6.84
N PRO A 353 9.63 -12.06 7.44
CA PRO A 353 9.64 -12.55 8.80
C PRO A 353 10.74 -13.61 8.99
N GLY A 354 11.56 -13.45 10.02
CA GLY A 354 12.63 -14.39 10.32
C GLY A 354 13.96 -14.21 9.57
N ASP A 355 14.03 -13.34 8.55
CA ASP A 355 15.32 -13.04 7.93
C ASP A 355 16.22 -12.11 8.79
N ALA A 356 17.52 -12.02 8.44
CA ALA A 356 18.48 -11.23 9.20
C ALA A 356 18.09 -9.75 9.31
N THR A 357 17.46 -9.19 8.27
CA THR A 357 16.99 -7.80 8.27
C THR A 357 15.81 -7.62 9.22
N TRP A 358 14.86 -8.57 9.24
CA TRP A 358 13.71 -8.53 10.13
C TRP A 358 14.12 -8.67 11.61
N GLN A 359 15.12 -9.51 11.91
CA GLN A 359 15.60 -9.77 13.26
C GLN A 359 16.62 -8.75 13.76
N ALA A 360 17.25 -7.98 12.87
CA ALA A 360 18.32 -7.06 13.23
C ALA A 360 17.88 -6.05 14.31
N PRO A 361 18.70 -5.80 15.33
CA PRO A 361 18.46 -4.71 16.27
C PRO A 361 18.31 -3.36 15.55
N LEU A 362 17.50 -2.48 16.10
CA LEU A 362 17.27 -1.15 15.49
C LEU A 362 18.58 -0.33 15.41
N SER A 363 19.48 -0.48 16.40
CA SER A 363 20.82 0.13 16.42
C SER A 363 21.64 -0.23 15.17
N ASP A 364 21.63 -1.50 14.79
CA ASP A 364 22.40 -2.02 13.67
C ASP A 364 21.82 -1.51 12.35
N LEU A 365 20.50 -1.51 12.22
CA LEU A 365 19.82 -0.90 11.07
C LEU A 365 20.09 0.60 10.98
N ARG A 366 20.07 1.32 12.11
CA ARG A 366 20.43 2.73 12.15
C ARG A 366 21.84 2.93 11.59
N GLY A 367 22.84 2.16 12.05
CA GLY A 367 24.21 2.24 11.56
C GLY A 367 24.28 2.03 10.04
N ARG A 368 23.61 0.98 9.56
CA ARG A 368 23.58 0.65 8.13
C ARG A 368 22.90 1.72 7.29
N VAL A 369 21.72 2.19 7.67
CA VAL A 369 21.01 3.22 6.88
C VAL A 369 21.66 4.59 6.98
N THR A 370 22.40 4.89 8.05
CA THR A 370 23.22 6.11 8.15
C THR A 370 24.36 6.09 7.11
N ALA A 371 25.04 4.93 6.96
CA ALA A 371 26.05 4.75 5.93
C ALA A 371 25.44 4.86 4.50
N ASP A 372 24.27 4.26 4.29
CA ASP A 372 23.51 4.37 3.04
C ASP A 372 23.17 5.83 2.73
N LEU A 373 22.66 6.60 3.70
CA LEU A 373 22.35 8.03 3.56
C LEU A 373 23.60 8.87 3.23
N ALA A 374 24.72 8.59 3.88
CA ALA A 374 26.01 9.26 3.56
C ALA A 374 26.41 9.01 2.10
N SER A 375 26.28 7.76 1.61
CA SER A 375 26.57 7.42 0.22
C SER A 375 25.63 8.11 -0.78
N LEU A 376 24.42 8.46 -0.35
CA LEU A 376 23.45 9.25 -1.10
C LEU A 376 23.69 10.76 -1.02
N GLY A 377 24.75 11.21 -0.30
CA GLY A 377 25.12 12.62 -0.15
C GLY A 377 24.29 13.37 0.89
N VAL A 378 23.63 12.66 1.80
CA VAL A 378 22.95 13.30 2.93
C VAL A 378 23.98 13.67 3.99
N ASP A 379 23.89 14.88 4.51
CA ASP A 379 24.72 15.34 5.63
C ASP A 379 24.27 14.64 6.92
N THR A 380 24.95 13.54 7.24
CA THR A 380 24.61 12.69 8.40
C THR A 380 24.90 13.35 9.74
N ALA A 381 25.69 14.43 9.80
CA ALA A 381 25.91 15.20 11.01
C ALA A 381 24.63 15.93 11.47
N LYS A 382 23.68 16.12 10.58
CA LYS A 382 22.35 16.70 10.89
C LYS A 382 21.33 15.68 11.36
N LEU A 383 21.62 14.37 11.32
CA LEU A 383 20.72 13.37 11.87
C LEU A 383 20.58 13.53 13.38
N GLY A 384 19.36 13.49 13.86
CA GLY A 384 19.07 13.43 15.30
C GLY A 384 19.57 12.12 15.92
N ASP A 385 19.74 12.11 17.24
CA ASP A 385 20.19 10.90 17.97
C ASP A 385 19.11 9.82 18.03
N GLU A 386 17.86 10.21 17.88
CA GLU A 386 16.69 9.35 17.98
C GLU A 386 16.46 8.56 16.71
N THR A 387 15.91 7.38 16.87
CA THR A 387 15.48 6.52 15.76
C THR A 387 14.14 5.90 16.11
N PHE A 388 13.17 6.07 15.26
CA PHE A 388 11.85 5.49 15.42
C PHE A 388 11.66 4.36 14.42
N GLU A 389 10.96 3.32 14.84
CA GLU A 389 10.68 2.18 13.99
C GLU A 389 9.19 1.91 13.88
N ALA A 390 8.76 1.55 12.68
CA ALA A 390 7.51 0.88 12.44
C ALA A 390 7.76 -0.39 11.63
N ARG A 391 6.93 -1.41 11.81
CA ARG A 391 7.03 -2.69 11.10
C ARG A 391 5.67 -3.07 10.53
N SER A 392 5.70 -3.75 9.39
CA SER A 392 4.52 -4.41 8.86
C SER A 392 4.92 -5.78 8.32
N GLU A 393 4.34 -6.82 8.91
CA GLU A 393 4.55 -8.20 8.44
C GLU A 393 3.85 -8.44 7.11
N TYR A 394 2.64 -7.91 6.95
CA TYR A 394 1.78 -8.12 5.78
C TYR A 394 1.74 -6.88 4.89
N ALA A 395 2.91 -6.40 4.40
CA ALA A 395 2.97 -5.18 3.61
C ALA A 395 2.52 -5.37 2.15
N TYR A 396 3.05 -6.38 1.48
CA TYR A 396 2.74 -6.67 0.07
C TYR A 396 2.42 -8.15 -0.14
N PRO A 397 1.28 -8.51 -0.75
CA PRO A 397 1.03 -9.89 -1.16
C PRO A 397 2.08 -10.30 -2.19
N LEU A 398 2.83 -11.37 -1.93
CA LEU A 398 3.88 -11.87 -2.83
C LEU A 398 3.24 -12.62 -4.00
N MET A 399 3.16 -11.95 -5.13
CA MET A 399 2.56 -12.48 -6.35
C MET A 399 3.61 -13.24 -7.20
N ASP A 400 4.13 -14.35 -6.68
CA ASP A 400 5.02 -15.22 -7.41
C ASP A 400 4.27 -16.04 -8.51
N LEU A 401 5.01 -16.73 -9.36
CA LEU A 401 4.38 -17.60 -10.37
C LEU A 401 3.55 -18.67 -9.68
N GLY A 402 2.28 -18.82 -10.11
CA GLY A 402 1.33 -19.77 -9.53
C GLY A 402 0.55 -19.28 -8.30
N TYR A 403 0.80 -18.08 -7.77
CA TYR A 403 0.04 -17.54 -6.64
C TYR A 403 -1.47 -17.52 -6.86
N GLN A 404 -1.92 -17.31 -8.11
CA GLN A 404 -3.35 -17.24 -8.43
C GLN A 404 -4.06 -18.57 -8.16
N ALA A 405 -3.42 -19.70 -8.51
CA ALA A 405 -3.98 -21.02 -8.24
C ALA A 405 -4.13 -21.24 -6.73
N ARG A 406 -3.08 -20.98 -5.96
CA ARG A 406 -3.08 -21.10 -4.48
C ARG A 406 -4.09 -20.17 -3.83
N ARG A 407 -4.20 -18.91 -4.32
CA ARG A 407 -5.23 -17.97 -3.87
C ARG A 407 -6.65 -18.49 -4.13
N ASN A 408 -6.89 -19.02 -5.31
CA ASN A 408 -8.20 -19.56 -5.69
C ASN A 408 -8.57 -20.80 -4.86
N GLU A 409 -7.60 -21.65 -4.53
CA GLU A 409 -7.80 -22.78 -3.61
C GLU A 409 -8.18 -22.32 -2.21
N ALA A 410 -7.46 -21.35 -1.64
CA ALA A 410 -7.77 -20.76 -0.34
C ALA A 410 -9.18 -20.13 -0.33
N ILE A 411 -9.53 -19.36 -1.37
CA ILE A 411 -10.86 -18.77 -1.50
C ILE A 411 -11.95 -19.85 -1.60
N LYS A 412 -11.71 -20.88 -2.41
CA LYS A 412 -12.65 -22.01 -2.57
C LYS A 412 -12.91 -22.71 -1.25
N ALA A 413 -11.90 -22.87 -0.40
CA ALA A 413 -12.05 -23.43 0.94
C ALA A 413 -12.90 -22.56 1.89
N LEU A 414 -12.88 -21.24 1.72
CA LEU A 414 -13.64 -20.29 2.54
C LEU A 414 -15.09 -20.08 2.06
N MET A 415 -15.38 -20.30 0.76
CA MET A 415 -16.71 -20.04 0.18
C MET A 415 -17.88 -20.79 0.82
N PRO A 416 -17.72 -22.04 1.33
CA PRO A 416 -18.79 -22.74 2.03
C PRO A 416 -19.22 -22.08 3.34
N ILE A 417 -18.39 -21.19 3.93
CA ILE A 417 -18.72 -20.50 5.18
C ILE A 417 -19.65 -19.34 4.86
N THR A 418 -20.93 -19.53 5.13
CA THR A 418 -22.01 -18.66 4.62
C THR A 418 -22.07 -17.28 5.27
N ASN A 419 -21.60 -17.14 6.51
CA ASN A 419 -21.58 -15.88 7.26
C ASN A 419 -20.18 -15.23 7.33
N LEU A 420 -19.22 -15.66 6.49
CA LEU A 420 -17.90 -15.06 6.38
C LEU A 420 -17.77 -14.30 5.05
N ILE A 421 -17.39 -13.03 5.13
CA ILE A 421 -17.15 -12.17 3.97
C ILE A 421 -15.69 -11.69 4.03
N MET A 422 -14.89 -12.13 3.06
CA MET A 422 -13.51 -11.66 2.90
C MET A 422 -13.48 -10.37 2.09
N THR A 423 -12.80 -9.34 2.58
CA THR A 423 -12.74 -8.04 1.88
C THR A 423 -11.41 -7.32 2.12
N GLY A 424 -11.18 -6.23 1.37
CA GLY A 424 -9.99 -5.41 1.48
C GLY A 424 -8.74 -6.03 0.87
N ARG A 425 -7.63 -5.29 0.95
CA ARG A 425 -6.33 -5.63 0.34
C ARG A 425 -5.78 -6.96 0.85
N GLN A 426 -5.72 -7.11 2.17
CA GLN A 426 -5.10 -8.27 2.80
C GLN A 426 -6.05 -9.47 2.76
N GLY A 427 -7.35 -9.27 3.02
CA GLY A 427 -8.32 -10.34 3.04
C GLY A 427 -8.58 -10.97 1.67
N THR A 428 -8.26 -10.27 0.59
CA THR A 428 -8.40 -10.82 -0.77
C THR A 428 -7.07 -11.14 -1.44
N PHE A 429 -5.95 -11.01 -0.73
CA PHE A 429 -4.59 -11.24 -1.24
C PHE A 429 -4.34 -10.51 -2.56
N ARG A 430 -4.54 -9.18 -2.58
CA ARG A 430 -4.42 -8.35 -3.78
C ARG A 430 -3.67 -7.06 -3.50
N TYR A 431 -3.01 -6.54 -4.53
CA TYR A 431 -2.39 -5.22 -4.48
C TYR A 431 -3.40 -4.18 -4.98
N ILE A 432 -4.10 -3.51 -4.09
CA ILE A 432 -5.11 -2.50 -4.38
C ILE A 432 -4.80 -1.17 -3.70
N PHE A 433 -5.42 -0.08 -4.17
CA PHE A 433 -5.31 1.25 -3.57
C PHE A 433 -6.32 1.43 -2.43
N THR A 434 -6.14 2.50 -1.68
CA THR A 434 -6.94 2.81 -0.50
C THR A 434 -8.42 2.98 -0.83
N ASP A 435 -8.74 3.74 -1.87
CA ASP A 435 -10.12 3.96 -2.32
C ASP A 435 -10.81 2.64 -2.72
N THR A 436 -10.13 1.79 -3.47
CA THR A 436 -10.65 0.46 -3.82
C THR A 436 -10.86 -0.42 -2.58
N ALA A 437 -9.97 -0.34 -1.59
CA ALA A 437 -10.16 -1.07 -0.33
C ALA A 437 -11.40 -0.56 0.41
N MET A 438 -11.64 0.75 0.43
CA MET A 438 -12.84 1.36 1.00
C MET A 438 -14.10 0.90 0.26
N GLU A 439 -14.11 0.92 -1.08
CA GLU A 439 -15.21 0.41 -1.92
C GLU A 439 -15.52 -1.05 -1.62
N MET A 440 -14.50 -1.90 -1.49
CA MET A 440 -14.69 -3.31 -1.13
C MET A 440 -15.30 -3.48 0.27
N GLY A 441 -14.98 -2.61 1.20
CA GLY A 441 -15.63 -2.53 2.51
C GLY A 441 -17.12 -2.18 2.40
N MET A 442 -17.45 -1.17 1.58
CA MET A 442 -18.83 -0.79 1.28
C MET A 442 -19.60 -1.96 0.66
N MET A 443 -19.04 -2.65 -0.33
CA MET A 443 -19.66 -3.82 -0.97
C MET A 443 -19.92 -4.96 0.02
N ALA A 444 -19.01 -5.18 0.98
CA ALA A 444 -19.19 -6.18 2.03
C ALA A 444 -20.34 -5.80 2.98
N ALA A 445 -20.44 -4.53 3.33
CA ALA A 445 -21.57 -4.02 4.12
C ALA A 445 -22.90 -4.13 3.37
N ASP A 446 -22.94 -3.73 2.10
CA ASP A 446 -24.13 -3.82 1.25
C ASP A 446 -24.65 -5.25 1.14
N MET A 447 -23.74 -6.23 1.04
CA MET A 447 -24.13 -7.66 1.05
C MET A 447 -24.87 -8.04 2.34
N VAL A 448 -24.47 -7.51 3.49
CA VAL A 448 -25.13 -7.76 4.77
C VAL A 448 -26.48 -7.03 4.85
N ILE A 449 -26.56 -5.80 4.31
CA ILE A 449 -27.74 -4.93 4.37
C ILE A 449 -28.88 -5.48 3.53
N ASP A 450 -28.62 -5.87 2.29
CA ASP A 450 -29.65 -6.30 1.32
C ASP A 450 -29.73 -7.83 1.13
N GLY A 451 -28.79 -8.60 1.70
CA GLY A 451 -28.75 -10.06 1.62
C GLY A 451 -28.30 -10.62 0.26
N VAL A 452 -27.85 -9.77 -0.67
CA VAL A 452 -27.38 -10.21 -1.99
C VAL A 452 -25.92 -10.65 -1.92
N ASP A 453 -25.62 -11.90 -2.25
CA ASP A 453 -24.24 -12.41 -2.23
C ASP A 453 -23.34 -11.68 -3.25
N ARG A 454 -22.41 -10.89 -2.74
CA ARG A 454 -21.40 -10.14 -3.51
C ARG A 454 -20.00 -10.69 -3.34
N ARG A 455 -19.79 -11.81 -2.67
CA ARG A 455 -18.44 -12.32 -2.37
C ARG A 455 -17.59 -12.47 -3.62
N HIS A 456 -18.15 -13.01 -4.70
CA HIS A 456 -17.44 -13.12 -5.97
C HIS A 456 -17.09 -11.74 -6.57
N ALA A 457 -17.99 -10.77 -6.50
CA ALA A 457 -17.74 -9.42 -6.99
C ALA A 457 -16.65 -8.72 -6.16
N ILE A 458 -16.68 -8.83 -4.83
CA ILE A 458 -15.66 -8.29 -3.92
C ILE A 458 -14.28 -8.89 -4.25
N LEU A 459 -14.18 -10.22 -4.37
CA LEU A 459 -12.92 -10.92 -4.63
C LEU A 459 -12.31 -10.57 -5.99
N ASN A 460 -13.10 -10.10 -6.94
CA ASN A 460 -12.68 -9.72 -8.29
C ASN A 460 -12.72 -8.21 -8.54
N HIS A 461 -13.13 -7.40 -7.54
CA HIS A 461 -13.18 -5.95 -7.69
C HIS A 461 -11.78 -5.40 -8.01
N ARG A 462 -11.63 -4.68 -9.12
CA ARG A 462 -10.34 -4.24 -9.64
C ARG A 462 -10.24 -2.72 -9.70
N ASN A 463 -9.01 -2.22 -9.60
CA ASN A 463 -8.66 -0.80 -9.80
C ASN A 463 -8.80 -0.33 -11.27
N GLU A 464 -9.24 -1.16 -12.19
CA GLU A 464 -9.26 -0.86 -13.64
C GLU A 464 -10.12 0.36 -13.96
N ASN A 465 -11.14 0.63 -13.17
CA ASN A 465 -11.96 1.82 -13.28
C ASN A 465 -11.41 3.02 -12.50
N THR A 466 -10.42 2.79 -11.65
CA THR A 466 -9.75 3.84 -10.89
C THR A 466 -8.66 4.41 -11.77
N VAL A 467 -8.83 5.62 -12.26
CA VAL A 467 -7.77 6.32 -12.99
C VAL A 467 -6.66 6.64 -12.03
N ILE A 468 -5.64 5.85 -12.13
CA ILE A 468 -4.41 6.09 -11.44
C ILE A 468 -3.75 7.28 -12.14
N GLU A 469 -3.73 8.42 -11.47
CA GLU A 469 -2.86 9.56 -11.77
C GLU A 469 -3.21 10.45 -12.98
N THR A 470 -4.44 10.57 -13.44
CA THR A 470 -4.74 11.37 -14.64
C THR A 470 -5.58 12.61 -14.47
N GLN A 471 -6.15 12.89 -13.32
CA GLN A 471 -6.80 14.16 -13.06
C GLN A 471 -6.17 14.82 -11.84
N SER A 472 -5.70 16.07 -12.01
CA SER A 472 -5.62 17.00 -10.91
C SER A 472 -7.02 17.08 -10.33
N VAL A 473 -7.19 16.63 -9.10
CA VAL A 473 -8.40 16.95 -8.34
C VAL A 473 -8.38 18.47 -8.21
N ALA A 474 -9.33 19.13 -8.87
CA ALA A 474 -9.54 20.56 -8.79
C ALA A 474 -9.90 20.96 -7.36
#